data_f5f676c4f71c775f8cadf4a2b1674a47
#
_entry.id   f5f676c4f71c775f8cadf4a2b1674a47
#
_cell.length_a   1.000
_cell.length_b   1.000
_cell.length_c   1.000
_cell.angle_alpha   90.00
_cell.angle_beta   90.00
_cell.angle_gamma   90.00
#
_symmetry.space_group_name_H-M   'P 1'
#
loop_
_entity.id
_entity.type
_entity.pdbx_description
1 polymer ?
#
loop_
_entity_poly.entity_id
_entity_poly.type
_entity_poly.pdbx_seq_one_letter_code
_entity_poly.pdbx_strand_id
1 'polypeptide(L)'
;MRAEANQVIDATGKWLIPGVIDDQVHFRDPGLTHKGDIGTESRAAVAGGVTTFMDMPNTKPQTTTIADLEWKFNRAAEVSRANYSFFFGGTNDNMDEIRRLDRSRVPGLKLFLGSSTGNMLVDKKDSLERIFGEAGMLIAIHAEKEEVIKRNIAHYTGLRGDDLDISFHR
;
A
#
# COMPACT_ATOMS: atom_id res chain seq x y z
N MET A 1 -26.82 34.00 18.18
CA MET A 1 -25.78 34.65 17.39
C MET A 1 -25.64 33.90 16.07
N ARG A 2 -25.83 34.56 14.93
CA ARG A 2 -25.43 33.96 13.63
C ARG A 2 -23.91 34.04 13.56
N ALA A 3 -23.24 32.92 13.35
CA ALA A 3 -21.79 32.93 13.08
C ALA A 3 -21.55 33.63 11.73
N GLU A 4 -20.62 34.58 11.70
CA GLU A 4 -20.18 35.17 10.45
C GLU A 4 -19.29 34.11 9.73
N ALA A 5 -19.62 33.80 8.49
CA ALA A 5 -18.91 32.83 7.67
C ALA A 5 -18.68 33.43 6.28
N ASN A 6 -17.47 33.17 5.71
CA ASN A 6 -17.16 33.60 4.35
C ASN A 6 -17.92 32.82 3.29
N GLN A 7 -18.37 31.60 3.61
CA GLN A 7 -19.16 30.74 2.74
C GLN A 7 -20.14 29.93 3.56
N VAL A 8 -21.35 29.82 3.07
CA VAL A 8 -22.39 28.96 3.63
C VAL A 8 -22.81 27.93 2.59
N ILE A 9 -22.81 26.67 2.99
CA ILE A 9 -23.23 25.54 2.14
C ILE A 9 -24.53 25.01 2.71
N ASP A 10 -25.62 25.05 1.91
CA ASP A 10 -26.88 24.42 2.27
C ASP A 10 -26.77 22.90 2.11
N ALA A 11 -26.82 22.19 3.23
CA ALA A 11 -26.78 20.73 3.30
C ALA A 11 -28.13 20.11 3.68
N THR A 12 -29.24 20.84 3.46
CA THR A 12 -30.61 20.35 3.76
C THR A 12 -30.83 19.00 3.04
N GLY A 13 -31.25 17.98 3.78
CA GLY A 13 -31.49 16.62 3.27
C GLY A 13 -30.22 15.81 2.99
N LYS A 14 -29.04 16.31 3.37
CA LYS A 14 -27.75 15.62 3.22
C LYS A 14 -27.15 15.24 4.57
N TRP A 15 -26.30 14.26 4.57
CA TRP A 15 -25.52 13.87 5.74
C TRP A 15 -24.15 14.51 5.67
N LEU A 16 -23.73 15.17 6.75
CA LEU A 16 -22.35 15.63 6.92
C LEU A 16 -21.61 14.56 7.71
N ILE A 17 -20.68 13.89 7.05
CA ILE A 17 -19.86 12.83 7.63
C ILE A 17 -18.37 13.22 7.58
N PRO A 18 -17.51 12.65 8.43
CA PRO A 18 -16.07 12.78 8.27
C PRO A 18 -15.60 12.28 6.91
N GLY A 19 -14.53 12.86 6.37
CA GLY A 19 -13.90 12.36 5.16
C GLY A 19 -13.39 10.94 5.37
N VAL A 20 -13.52 10.11 4.33
CA VAL A 20 -13.07 8.71 4.38
C VAL A 20 -11.56 8.66 4.40
N ILE A 21 -11.01 7.71 5.18
CA ILE A 21 -9.59 7.33 5.14
C ILE A 21 -9.50 6.02 4.37
N ASP A 22 -8.75 6.01 3.27
CA ASP A 22 -8.43 4.80 2.52
C ASP A 22 -7.04 4.33 2.92
N ASP A 23 -6.99 3.26 3.68
CA ASP A 23 -5.75 2.73 4.27
C ASP A 23 -4.96 1.79 3.34
N GLN A 24 -5.43 1.59 2.10
CA GLN A 24 -4.74 0.76 1.12
C GLN A 24 -5.00 1.20 -0.32
N VAL A 25 -4.12 2.06 -0.86
CA VAL A 25 -4.17 2.45 -2.26
C VAL A 25 -2.89 2.07 -3.01
N HIS A 26 -2.97 2.04 -4.33
CA HIS A 26 -1.85 1.81 -5.24
C HIS A 26 -1.82 2.92 -6.30
N PHE A 27 -1.30 4.09 -5.95
CA PHE A 27 -1.25 5.26 -6.83
C PHE A 27 -0.12 5.20 -7.88
N ARG A 28 0.75 4.18 -7.79
CA ARG A 28 1.72 3.83 -8.83
C ARG A 28 2.85 4.82 -9.08
N ASP A 29 2.96 5.86 -8.31
CA ASP A 29 4.02 6.86 -8.37
C ASP A 29 5.05 6.60 -7.25
N PRO A 30 6.32 6.39 -7.58
CA PRO A 30 6.99 6.55 -8.86
C PRO A 30 6.94 5.34 -9.80
N GLY A 31 7.30 5.61 -11.07
CA GLY A 31 7.75 4.63 -12.05
C GLY A 31 6.68 3.78 -12.74
N LEU A 32 5.43 3.85 -12.30
CA LEU A 32 4.29 3.17 -12.93
C LEU A 32 3.18 4.17 -13.29
N THR A 33 3.54 5.42 -13.51
CA THR A 33 2.64 6.57 -13.70
C THR A 33 1.77 6.50 -14.95
N HIS A 34 2.06 5.57 -15.86
CA HIS A 34 1.15 5.23 -16.96
C HIS A 34 -0.18 4.60 -16.50
N LYS A 35 -0.24 4.14 -15.25
CA LYS A 35 -1.47 3.59 -14.63
C LYS A 35 -2.18 4.62 -13.75
N GLY A 36 -1.47 5.60 -13.23
CA GLY A 36 -1.92 6.63 -12.33
C GLY A 36 -0.75 7.26 -11.58
N ASP A 37 -0.92 8.45 -11.03
CA ASP A 37 0.07 9.16 -10.22
C ASP A 37 -0.57 9.76 -8.97
N ILE A 38 0.25 10.20 -8.00
CA ILE A 38 -0.25 10.78 -6.74
C ILE A 38 -1.14 12.00 -7.01
N GLY A 39 -0.83 12.82 -8.00
CA GLY A 39 -1.60 14.01 -8.32
C GLY A 39 -2.98 13.71 -8.89
N THR A 40 -3.08 12.77 -9.84
CA THR A 40 -4.35 12.38 -10.48
C THR A 40 -5.21 11.57 -9.53
N GLU A 41 -4.62 10.58 -8.85
CA GLU A 41 -5.36 9.66 -7.99
C GLU A 41 -5.83 10.34 -6.69
N SER A 42 -5.04 11.27 -6.12
CA SER A 42 -5.50 12.05 -4.96
C SER A 42 -6.66 12.97 -5.29
N ARG A 43 -6.74 13.50 -6.52
CA ARG A 43 -7.92 14.25 -6.99
C ARG A 43 -9.15 13.36 -7.14
N ALA A 44 -8.98 12.16 -7.69
CA ALA A 44 -10.05 11.18 -7.80
C ALA A 44 -10.53 10.74 -6.40
N ALA A 45 -9.62 10.52 -5.46
CA ALA A 45 -9.93 10.20 -4.07
C ALA A 45 -10.81 11.30 -3.42
N VAL A 46 -10.38 12.56 -3.50
CA VAL A 46 -11.14 13.70 -2.95
C VAL A 46 -12.52 13.84 -3.62
N ALA A 47 -12.61 13.66 -4.93
CA ALA A 47 -13.87 13.67 -5.66
C ALA A 47 -14.84 12.57 -5.19
N GLY A 48 -14.31 11.43 -4.72
CA GLY A 48 -15.06 10.33 -4.12
C GLY A 48 -15.33 10.47 -2.62
N GLY A 49 -14.83 11.54 -1.97
CA GLY A 49 -15.02 11.77 -0.52
C GLY A 49 -13.90 11.17 0.36
N VAL A 50 -12.83 10.62 -0.23
CA VAL A 50 -11.63 10.17 0.48
C VAL A 50 -10.73 11.37 0.73
N THR A 51 -10.50 11.71 2.00
CA THR A 51 -9.69 12.88 2.39
C THR A 51 -8.29 12.51 2.87
N THR A 52 -8.03 11.24 3.08
CA THR A 52 -6.72 10.71 3.50
C THR A 52 -6.49 9.36 2.85
N PHE A 53 -5.28 9.13 2.36
CA PHE A 53 -4.90 7.82 1.79
C PHE A 53 -3.57 7.33 2.34
N MET A 54 -3.39 6.01 2.29
CA MET A 54 -2.13 5.33 2.63
C MET A 54 -1.69 4.47 1.45
N ASP A 55 -0.62 4.91 0.75
CA ASP A 55 -0.18 4.24 -0.47
C ASP A 55 0.82 3.13 -0.18
N MET A 56 0.72 2.07 -0.96
CA MET A 56 1.51 0.86 -0.83
C MET A 56 2.91 1.01 -1.47
N PRO A 57 3.91 0.24 -0.98
CA PRO A 57 5.31 0.42 -1.35
C PRO A 57 5.71 -0.19 -2.70
N ASN A 58 4.84 -0.90 -3.40
CA ASN A 58 5.16 -1.65 -4.63
C ASN A 58 5.17 -0.76 -5.89
N THR A 59 6.02 0.25 -5.87
CA THR A 59 6.32 1.21 -6.95
C THR A 59 7.65 0.88 -7.65
N LYS A 60 8.15 1.73 -8.53
CA LYS A 60 9.46 1.61 -9.19
C LYS A 60 10.24 2.94 -9.14
N PRO A 61 11.26 3.06 -8.25
CA PRO A 61 11.71 2.06 -7.29
C PRO A 61 10.63 1.72 -6.24
N GLN A 62 10.81 0.58 -5.57
CA GLN A 62 9.99 0.16 -4.44
C GLN A 62 10.33 1.01 -3.21
N THR A 63 9.35 1.32 -2.36
CA THR A 63 9.57 2.10 -1.14
C THR A 63 10.13 1.19 -0.03
N THR A 64 11.38 0.79 -0.17
CA THR A 64 12.08 -0.16 0.73
C THR A 64 13.33 0.43 1.39
N THR A 65 13.64 1.69 1.07
CA THR A 65 14.68 2.49 1.71
C THR A 65 14.08 3.79 2.26
N ILE A 66 14.75 4.40 3.24
CA ILE A 66 14.36 5.71 3.77
C ILE A 66 14.40 6.77 2.66
N ALA A 67 15.38 6.68 1.75
CA ALA A 67 15.47 7.62 0.63
C ALA A 67 14.26 7.55 -0.32
N ASP A 68 13.78 6.35 -0.65
CA ASP A 68 12.57 6.16 -1.48
C ASP A 68 11.32 6.67 -0.78
N LEU A 69 11.23 6.48 0.55
CA LEU A 69 10.14 6.99 1.36
C LEU A 69 10.11 8.53 1.37
N GLU A 70 11.25 9.17 1.61
CA GLU A 70 11.38 10.63 1.57
C GLU A 70 11.04 11.20 0.19
N TRP A 71 11.44 10.52 -0.87
CA TRP A 71 11.06 10.91 -2.22
C TRP A 71 9.52 10.95 -2.37
N LYS A 72 8.81 9.92 -1.90
CA LYS A 72 7.33 9.88 -1.97
C LYS A 72 6.69 10.98 -1.15
N PHE A 73 7.19 11.26 0.05
CA PHE A 73 6.70 12.38 0.87
C PHE A 73 6.88 13.72 0.18
N ASN A 74 8.06 13.97 -0.40
CA ASN A 74 8.34 15.21 -1.13
C ASN A 74 7.44 15.34 -2.38
N ARG A 75 7.29 14.25 -3.13
CA ARG A 75 6.41 14.22 -4.30
C ARG A 75 4.96 14.49 -3.94
N ALA A 76 4.45 13.87 -2.88
CA ALA A 76 3.09 14.08 -2.43
C ALA A 76 2.86 15.52 -1.91
N ALA A 77 3.85 16.12 -1.26
CA ALA A 77 3.77 17.52 -0.82
C ALA A 77 3.56 18.50 -1.98
N GLU A 78 4.09 18.17 -3.16
CA GLU A 78 3.93 19.00 -4.37
C GLU A 78 2.57 18.82 -5.05
N VAL A 79 2.07 17.58 -5.13
CA VAL A 79 0.98 17.23 -6.07
C VAL A 79 -0.31 16.72 -5.40
N SER A 80 -0.25 16.24 -4.16
CA SER A 80 -1.43 15.65 -3.50
C SER A 80 -2.52 16.68 -3.19
N ARG A 81 -3.77 16.24 -3.32
CA ARG A 81 -4.98 17.00 -2.93
C ARG A 81 -5.65 16.45 -1.67
N ALA A 82 -5.17 15.31 -1.17
CA ALA A 82 -5.62 14.69 0.06
C ALA A 82 -4.46 14.58 1.06
N ASN A 83 -4.76 14.35 2.33
CA ASN A 83 -3.75 13.94 3.30
C ASN A 83 -3.19 12.57 2.91
N TYR A 84 -1.92 12.32 3.24
CA TYR A 84 -1.23 11.12 2.78
C TYR A 84 -0.29 10.55 3.82
N SER A 85 -0.10 9.25 3.73
CA SER A 85 1.04 8.54 4.30
C SER A 85 1.40 7.35 3.40
N PHE A 86 2.53 6.70 3.68
CA PHE A 86 3.10 5.65 2.85
C PHE A 86 3.52 4.48 3.72
N PHE A 87 3.06 3.27 3.35
CA PHE A 87 3.60 2.06 3.93
C PHE A 87 5.05 1.85 3.49
N PHE A 88 5.87 1.44 4.43
CA PHE A 88 7.25 1.05 4.14
C PHE A 88 7.30 -0.44 3.79
N GLY A 89 7.98 -0.79 2.72
CA GLY A 89 8.09 -2.17 2.26
C GLY A 89 9.17 -2.93 3.01
N GLY A 90 8.81 -4.09 3.59
CA GLY A 90 9.78 -5.04 4.06
C GLY A 90 10.26 -5.96 2.94
N THR A 91 11.53 -6.35 3.01
CA THR A 91 12.18 -7.34 2.14
C THR A 91 12.97 -8.34 2.98
N ASN A 92 13.49 -9.39 2.34
CA ASN A 92 14.38 -10.33 3.05
C ASN A 92 15.65 -9.66 3.61
N ASP A 93 16.04 -8.49 3.10
CA ASP A 93 17.38 -7.95 3.28
C ASP A 93 17.43 -6.50 3.81
N ASN A 94 16.28 -5.82 4.07
CA ASN A 94 16.26 -4.41 4.46
C ASN A 94 15.98 -4.14 5.95
N MET A 95 16.28 -5.09 6.83
CA MET A 95 16.01 -4.95 8.27
C MET A 95 16.69 -3.71 8.89
N ASP A 96 17.86 -3.32 8.39
CA ASP A 96 18.58 -2.14 8.90
C ASP A 96 17.87 -0.83 8.54
N GLU A 97 17.22 -0.75 7.37
CA GLU A 97 16.35 0.37 7.01
C GLU A 97 15.11 0.41 7.93
N ILE A 98 14.50 -0.75 8.19
CA ILE A 98 13.33 -0.86 9.08
C ILE A 98 13.66 -0.39 10.50
N ARG A 99 14.84 -0.72 11.04
CA ARG A 99 15.29 -0.28 12.37
C ARG A 99 15.46 1.23 12.48
N ARG A 100 15.89 1.88 11.39
CA ARG A 100 16.16 3.32 11.31
C ARG A 100 14.91 4.15 10.99
N LEU A 101 13.81 3.50 10.64
CA LEU A 101 12.58 4.16 10.21
C LEU A 101 11.96 4.97 11.36
N ASP A 102 11.58 6.21 11.06
CA ASP A 102 10.74 6.98 11.96
C ASP A 102 9.30 6.46 11.90
N ARG A 103 8.94 5.68 12.91
CA ARG A 103 7.65 5.00 13.03
C ARG A 103 6.46 5.95 13.17
N SER A 104 6.69 7.21 13.55
CA SER A 104 5.61 8.20 13.67
C SER A 104 5.12 8.72 12.33
N ARG A 105 5.89 8.50 11.25
CA ARG A 105 5.61 9.04 9.92
C ARG A 105 4.94 8.06 8.97
N VAL A 106 4.89 6.78 9.33
CA VAL A 106 4.35 5.71 8.48
C VAL A 106 3.21 4.98 9.18
N PRO A 107 2.19 4.50 8.47
CA PRO A 107 1.12 3.71 9.07
C PRO A 107 1.62 2.33 9.52
N GLY A 108 2.66 1.81 8.89
CA GLY A 108 3.24 0.52 9.22
C GLY A 108 4.14 -0.02 8.10
N LEU A 109 4.55 -1.27 8.28
CA LEU A 109 5.23 -2.05 7.25
C LEU A 109 4.22 -2.77 6.35
N LYS A 110 4.60 -2.96 5.08
CA LYS A 110 3.91 -3.86 4.16
C LYS A 110 4.82 -5.02 3.79
N LEU A 111 4.34 -6.24 3.97
CA LEU A 111 5.01 -7.47 3.53
C LEU A 111 4.19 -8.20 2.48
N PHE A 112 4.87 -8.77 1.51
CA PHE A 112 4.30 -9.70 0.54
C PHE A 112 4.89 -11.08 0.82
N LEU A 113 4.05 -12.00 1.31
CA LEU A 113 4.45 -13.38 1.65
C LEU A 113 4.25 -14.35 0.48
N GLY A 114 3.68 -13.86 -0.62
CA GLY A 114 3.46 -14.53 -1.90
C GLY A 114 3.22 -13.50 -2.99
N SER A 115 3.16 -13.91 -4.24
CA SER A 115 2.81 -13.12 -5.44
C SER A 115 3.20 -11.64 -5.37
N SER A 116 4.49 -11.35 -5.47
CA SER A 116 4.98 -9.97 -5.46
C SER A 116 5.75 -9.61 -6.73
N THR A 117 5.74 -8.32 -7.06
CA THR A 117 6.56 -7.78 -8.16
C THR A 117 7.91 -7.30 -7.64
N GLY A 118 8.97 -7.61 -8.37
CA GLY A 118 10.34 -7.23 -8.01
C GLY A 118 10.86 -7.99 -6.78
N ASN A 119 11.66 -7.31 -5.92
CA ASN A 119 12.34 -7.92 -4.77
C ASN A 119 11.55 -7.74 -3.46
N MET A 120 10.21 -7.67 -3.50
CA MET A 120 9.41 -7.46 -2.29
C MET A 120 8.86 -8.76 -1.67
N LEU A 121 9.16 -9.92 -2.24
CA LEU A 121 8.77 -11.19 -1.63
C LEU A 121 9.59 -11.42 -0.36
N VAL A 122 8.92 -11.64 0.76
CA VAL A 122 9.54 -12.04 2.03
C VAL A 122 9.14 -13.47 2.31
N ASP A 123 9.97 -14.40 1.87
CA ASP A 123 9.72 -15.85 1.94
C ASP A 123 10.69 -16.60 2.86
N LYS A 124 11.79 -15.94 3.27
CA LYS A 124 12.75 -16.52 4.22
C LYS A 124 12.21 -16.46 5.64
N LYS A 125 12.11 -17.62 6.28
CA LYS A 125 11.58 -17.75 7.65
C LYS A 125 12.32 -16.85 8.63
N ASP A 126 13.68 -16.84 8.58
CA ASP A 126 14.50 -16.04 9.49
C ASP A 126 14.26 -14.53 9.31
N SER A 127 14.02 -14.08 8.07
CA SER A 127 13.68 -12.68 7.79
C SER A 127 12.31 -12.32 8.36
N LEU A 128 11.32 -13.20 8.21
CA LEU A 128 9.99 -13.02 8.79
C LEU A 128 10.05 -12.96 10.31
N GLU A 129 10.73 -13.92 10.96
CA GLU A 129 10.87 -13.94 12.43
C GLU A 129 11.52 -12.66 12.95
N ARG A 130 12.57 -12.17 12.28
CA ARG A 130 13.22 -10.91 12.64
C ARG A 130 12.30 -9.71 12.45
N ILE A 131 11.63 -9.59 11.32
CA ILE A 131 10.73 -8.47 11.03
C ILE A 131 9.57 -8.47 12.06
N PHE A 132 8.90 -9.59 12.27
CA PHE A 132 7.80 -9.67 13.24
C PHE A 132 8.26 -9.44 14.69
N GLY A 133 9.47 -9.87 15.04
CA GLY A 133 10.03 -9.69 16.38
C GLY A 133 10.53 -8.29 16.68
N GLU A 134 11.04 -7.56 15.68
CA GLU A 134 11.78 -6.31 15.88
C GLU A 134 11.10 -5.05 15.31
N ALA A 135 10.13 -5.18 14.40
CA ALA A 135 9.53 -4.02 13.73
C ALA A 135 8.88 -3.03 14.70
N GLY A 136 8.20 -3.51 15.74
CA GLY A 136 7.58 -2.68 16.76
C GLY A 136 6.52 -1.71 16.22
N MET A 137 5.89 -2.03 15.11
CA MET A 137 4.81 -1.28 14.46
C MET A 137 3.83 -2.23 13.78
N LEU A 138 2.71 -1.70 13.28
CA LEU A 138 1.74 -2.46 12.50
C LEU A 138 2.40 -3.07 11.26
N ILE A 139 2.07 -4.33 10.97
CA ILE A 139 2.52 -5.03 9.78
C ILE A 139 1.29 -5.45 8.97
N ALA A 140 1.11 -4.85 7.80
CA ALA A 140 0.12 -5.25 6.83
C ALA A 140 0.71 -6.33 5.91
N ILE A 141 0.01 -7.46 5.75
CA ILE A 141 0.51 -8.59 4.96
C ILE A 141 -0.38 -8.90 3.77
N HIS A 142 0.24 -9.28 2.66
CA HIS A 142 -0.40 -10.02 1.58
C HIS A 142 -0.05 -11.49 1.81
N ALA A 143 -1.00 -12.24 2.38
CA ALA A 143 -0.71 -13.53 2.99
C ALA A 143 -1.01 -14.67 2.02
N GLU A 144 -0.07 -14.97 1.14
CA GLU A 144 -0.11 -16.17 0.31
C GLU A 144 1.11 -17.04 0.63
N LYS A 145 0.98 -18.35 0.43
CA LYS A 145 2.08 -19.29 0.56
C LYS A 145 2.51 -19.75 -0.84
N GLU A 146 3.53 -19.08 -1.37
CA GLU A 146 4.04 -19.27 -2.73
C GLU A 146 4.35 -20.74 -3.05
N GLU A 147 4.92 -21.48 -2.10
CA GLU A 147 5.21 -22.90 -2.22
C GLU A 147 3.94 -23.75 -2.47
N VAL A 148 2.85 -23.41 -1.78
CA VAL A 148 1.55 -24.10 -1.94
C VAL A 148 0.95 -23.76 -3.28
N ILE A 149 1.01 -22.50 -3.69
CA ILE A 149 0.51 -22.04 -5.00
C ILE A 149 1.24 -22.78 -6.13
N LYS A 150 2.57 -22.76 -6.13
CA LYS A 150 3.39 -23.46 -7.16
C LYS A 150 3.09 -24.95 -7.23
N ARG A 151 3.00 -25.61 -6.08
CA ARG A 151 2.65 -27.03 -6.02
C ARG A 151 1.28 -27.30 -6.59
N ASN A 152 0.29 -26.50 -6.27
CA ASN A 152 -1.08 -26.67 -6.75
C ASN A 152 -1.20 -26.36 -8.24
N ILE A 153 -0.55 -25.31 -8.74
CA ILE A 153 -0.47 -25.02 -10.17
C ILE A 153 0.09 -26.22 -10.91
N ALA A 154 1.24 -26.75 -10.51
CA ALA A 154 1.87 -27.90 -11.15
C ALA A 154 0.94 -29.14 -11.13
N HIS A 155 0.27 -29.40 -10.01
CA HIS A 155 -0.64 -30.51 -9.84
C HIS A 155 -1.85 -30.41 -10.79
N TYR A 156 -2.56 -29.29 -10.78
CA TYR A 156 -3.77 -29.12 -11.57
C TYR A 156 -3.48 -28.96 -13.06
N THR A 157 -2.39 -28.29 -13.44
CA THR A 157 -1.95 -28.24 -14.85
C THR A 157 -1.63 -29.64 -15.36
N GLY A 158 -1.01 -30.50 -14.53
CA GLY A 158 -0.77 -31.91 -14.89
C GLY A 158 -2.03 -32.74 -15.09
N LEU A 159 -3.12 -32.39 -14.39
CA LEU A 159 -4.40 -33.12 -14.49
C LEU A 159 -5.31 -32.61 -15.62
N ARG A 160 -5.29 -31.33 -15.93
CA ARG A 160 -6.27 -30.64 -16.78
C ARG A 160 -5.65 -29.87 -17.95
N GLY A 161 -4.31 -29.79 -18.05
CA GLY A 161 -3.65 -28.94 -19.02
C GLY A 161 -3.98 -27.45 -18.77
N ASP A 162 -4.38 -26.75 -19.83
CA ASP A 162 -4.76 -25.33 -19.75
C ASP A 162 -6.25 -25.09 -19.40
N ASP A 163 -7.03 -26.19 -19.20
CA ASP A 163 -8.45 -26.10 -18.83
C ASP A 163 -8.65 -25.94 -17.32
N LEU A 164 -8.16 -24.80 -16.80
CA LEU A 164 -8.26 -24.42 -15.40
C LEU A 164 -9.24 -23.26 -15.22
N ASP A 165 -10.34 -23.50 -14.52
CA ASP A 165 -11.28 -22.46 -14.12
C ASP A 165 -10.95 -21.89 -12.72
N ILE A 166 -11.68 -20.85 -12.30
CA ILE A 166 -11.46 -20.16 -11.03
C ILE A 166 -11.61 -21.05 -9.80
N SER A 167 -12.30 -22.19 -9.90
CA SER A 167 -12.50 -23.12 -8.76
C SER A 167 -11.19 -23.78 -8.31
N PHE A 168 -10.18 -23.83 -9.20
CA PHE A 168 -8.85 -24.37 -8.87
C PHE A 168 -7.92 -23.35 -8.21
N HIS A 169 -8.33 -22.11 -8.12
CA HIS A 169 -7.54 -21.03 -7.51
C HIS A 169 -7.44 -21.14 -5.97
N ARG A 170 -8.34 -21.85 -5.30
CA ARG A 170 -8.42 -21.98 -3.84
C ARG A 170 -7.84 -23.28 -3.32
#